data_cd4ec1a70990f67bb93cbed45b49e0fc
#
_entry.id   cd4ec1a70990f67bb93cbed45b49e0fc
#
_cell.length_a   1.000
_cell.length_b   1.000
_cell.length_c   1.000
_cell.angle_alpha   90.00
_cell.angle_beta   90.00
_cell.angle_gamma   90.00
#
_symmetry.space_group_name_H-M   'P 1'
#
loop_
_entity.id
_entity.type
_entity.pdbx_description
1 polymer ?
#
loop_
_entity_poly.entity_id
_entity_poly.type
_entity_poly.pdbx_seq_one_letter_code
_entity_poly.pdbx_strand_id
1 'polypeptide(L)'
;MSVGMAEVKSLVPMNLNTTRTNHEAETINHYDNNQEAVASLSLVHILIRRYEPSDQQAIEMIYRDATEEHINPTFIYAMTQPLHITISLFFCIGAYLLSGSVILALISGGAWVGLVYFCCYEFYTSYVREKLRTDMKDIPGHYLSNPDNCFWVAEAEMDGKRRILGIAAVEAIDDGSGKRNGELLQMSVLSTCRRAGLGQRLAKTAEDFCKERGFTKIILSTSFTQRAALAFYDKIGYKHVLVSTQSERPKWLVWMTRLKILYMEKIINCC
;
A
#
# COMPACT_ATOMS: atom_id res chain seq x y z
N MET A 1 -31.97 48.25 -50.62
CA MET A 1 -30.54 47.98 -50.73
C MET A 1 -29.96 48.13 -49.34
N SER A 2 -29.74 47.02 -48.65
CA SER A 2 -29.06 47.03 -47.37
C SER A 2 -28.26 45.72 -47.31
N VAL A 3 -26.96 45.88 -47.17
CA VAL A 3 -25.97 44.78 -47.13
C VAL A 3 -25.81 44.40 -45.67
N GLY A 4 -26.02 43.11 -45.42
CA GLY A 4 -25.84 42.51 -44.08
C GLY A 4 -24.38 42.41 -43.69
N MET A 5 -24.06 42.86 -42.48
CA MET A 5 -22.76 42.64 -41.81
C MET A 5 -22.76 41.25 -41.14
N ALA A 6 -21.80 40.44 -41.53
CA ALA A 6 -21.51 39.15 -40.88
C ALA A 6 -20.76 39.37 -39.57
N GLU A 7 -21.29 38.78 -38.52
CA GLU A 7 -20.76 38.81 -37.15
C GLU A 7 -19.58 37.81 -37.02
N VAL A 8 -18.39 38.31 -36.80
CA VAL A 8 -17.19 37.53 -36.49
C VAL A 8 -17.22 37.13 -35.04
N LYS A 9 -17.51 35.86 -34.74
CA LYS A 9 -17.34 35.29 -33.40
C LYS A 9 -15.87 35.23 -33.04
N SER A 10 -15.50 36.03 -32.04
CA SER A 10 -14.19 36.03 -31.43
C SER A 10 -13.95 34.68 -30.69
N LEU A 11 -12.90 33.99 -31.07
CA LEU A 11 -12.34 32.85 -30.33
C LEU A 11 -11.70 33.39 -29.05
N VAL A 12 -12.25 33.03 -27.92
CA VAL A 12 -11.67 33.28 -26.61
C VAL A 12 -10.44 32.34 -26.45
N PRO A 13 -9.24 32.83 -26.17
CA PRO A 13 -8.11 31.97 -25.93
C PRO A 13 -8.29 31.20 -24.60
N MET A 14 -8.19 29.88 -24.68
CA MET A 14 -8.21 28.99 -23.53
C MET A 14 -7.01 29.30 -22.62
N ASN A 15 -7.28 29.78 -21.43
CA ASN A 15 -6.26 30.23 -20.50
C ASN A 15 -5.63 29.02 -19.79
N LEU A 16 -4.49 28.56 -20.31
CA LEU A 16 -3.68 27.46 -19.79
C LEU A 16 -3.12 27.72 -18.36
N ASN A 17 -3.19 28.95 -17.86
CA ASN A 17 -2.69 29.28 -16.52
C ASN A 17 -3.68 28.92 -15.39
N THR A 18 -4.98 28.78 -15.66
CA THR A 18 -5.98 28.49 -14.62
C THR A 18 -5.92 27.03 -14.17
N THR A 19 -5.52 26.11 -15.01
CA THR A 19 -5.37 24.67 -14.66
C THR A 19 -4.15 24.42 -13.80
N ARG A 20 -3.08 25.18 -13.99
CA ARG A 20 -1.83 25.06 -13.21
C ARG A 20 -1.99 25.61 -11.79
N THR A 21 -2.69 26.72 -11.62
CA THR A 21 -2.96 27.33 -10.32
C THR A 21 -3.91 26.49 -9.45
N ASN A 22 -4.89 25.80 -10.05
CA ASN A 22 -5.80 24.90 -9.31
C ASN A 22 -5.08 23.65 -8.80
N HIS A 23 -4.19 23.07 -9.59
CA HIS A 23 -3.42 21.90 -9.17
C HIS A 23 -2.39 22.22 -8.08
N GLU A 24 -1.77 23.41 -8.14
CA GLU A 24 -0.89 23.92 -7.08
C GLU A 24 -1.68 24.26 -5.81
N ALA A 25 -2.87 24.85 -5.91
CA ALA A 25 -3.74 25.16 -4.79
C ALA A 25 -4.31 23.89 -4.11
N GLU A 26 -4.69 22.88 -4.87
CA GLU A 26 -5.11 21.56 -4.34
C GLU A 26 -3.95 20.87 -3.63
N THR A 27 -2.73 20.94 -4.17
CA THR A 27 -1.53 20.34 -3.57
C THR A 27 -1.16 21.06 -2.26
N ILE A 28 -1.25 22.38 -2.22
CA ILE A 28 -0.99 23.19 -1.02
C ILE A 28 -2.04 22.91 0.05
N ASN A 29 -3.33 22.91 -0.29
CA ASN A 29 -4.42 22.58 0.64
C ASN A 29 -4.29 21.14 1.20
N HIS A 30 -3.84 20.20 0.39
CA HIS A 30 -3.62 18.82 0.85
C HIS A 30 -2.38 18.72 1.77
N TYR A 31 -1.38 19.58 1.56
CA TYR A 31 -0.18 19.66 2.41
C TYR A 31 -0.49 20.30 3.75
N ASP A 32 -1.25 21.40 3.76
CA ASP A 32 -1.66 22.12 4.97
C ASP A 32 -2.63 21.29 5.83
N ASN A 33 -3.62 20.62 5.23
CA ASN A 33 -4.52 19.69 5.93
C ASN A 33 -3.76 18.51 6.56
N ASN A 34 -2.70 18.00 5.92
CA ASN A 34 -1.87 16.96 6.50
C ASN A 34 -0.99 17.48 7.66
N GLN A 35 -0.52 18.71 7.61
CA GLN A 35 0.26 19.31 8.70
C GLN A 35 -0.60 19.59 9.92
N GLU A 36 -1.81 20.10 9.74
CA GLU A 36 -2.78 20.31 10.84
C GLU A 36 -3.22 18.98 11.46
N ALA A 37 -3.46 17.93 10.64
CA ALA A 37 -3.76 16.58 11.12
C ALA A 37 -2.60 15.98 11.92
N VAL A 38 -1.36 16.15 11.48
CA VAL A 38 -0.15 15.68 12.19
C VAL A 38 0.07 16.46 13.48
N ALA A 39 -0.16 17.78 13.47
CA ALA A 39 -0.05 18.62 14.66
C ALA A 39 -1.12 18.27 15.69
N SER A 40 -2.36 18.04 15.27
CA SER A 40 -3.44 17.59 16.16
C SER A 40 -3.17 16.21 16.76
N LEU A 41 -2.60 15.27 15.99
CA LEU A 41 -2.21 13.96 16.48
C LEU A 41 -1.06 13.97 17.48
N SER A 42 -0.18 14.98 17.44
CA SER A 42 0.89 15.13 18.44
C SER A 42 0.37 15.49 19.84
N LEU A 43 -0.84 16.06 19.93
CA LEU A 43 -1.53 16.42 21.17
C LEU A 43 -2.49 15.32 21.66
N VAL A 44 -2.80 14.32 20.83
CA VAL A 44 -3.72 13.24 21.16
C VAL A 44 -2.95 12.11 21.84
N HIS A 45 -3.48 11.64 22.96
CA HIS A 45 -2.91 10.48 23.67
C HIS A 45 -3.21 9.21 22.88
N ILE A 46 -2.20 8.65 22.21
CA ILE A 46 -2.31 7.39 21.46
C ILE A 46 -1.93 6.24 22.39
N LEU A 47 -2.84 5.30 22.59
CA LEU A 47 -2.65 4.06 23.33
C LEU A 47 -2.40 2.90 22.35
N ILE A 48 -1.34 2.12 22.57
CA ILE A 48 -1.16 0.84 21.86
C ILE A 48 -1.56 -0.27 22.82
N ARG A 49 -2.56 -1.04 22.44
CA ARG A 49 -3.10 -2.16 23.23
C ARG A 49 -3.30 -3.40 22.36
N ARG A 50 -3.54 -4.51 22.99
CA ARG A 50 -3.94 -5.73 22.29
C ARG A 50 -5.33 -5.57 21.68
N TYR A 51 -5.56 -6.34 20.63
CA TYR A 51 -6.85 -6.48 19.95
C TYR A 51 -7.98 -6.79 20.93
N GLU A 52 -9.14 -6.21 20.67
CA GLU A 52 -10.45 -6.54 21.25
C GLU A 52 -11.46 -6.84 20.15
N PRO A 53 -12.48 -7.69 20.37
CA PRO A 53 -13.46 -8.04 19.33
C PRO A 53 -14.20 -6.84 18.72
N SER A 54 -14.34 -5.75 19.47
CA SER A 54 -14.95 -4.50 18.99
C SER A 54 -14.13 -3.79 17.90
N ASP A 55 -12.84 -4.13 17.75
CA ASP A 55 -11.93 -3.49 16.80
C ASP A 55 -12.04 -4.08 15.38
N GLN A 56 -12.65 -5.25 15.24
CA GLN A 56 -12.64 -6.06 14.01
C GLN A 56 -12.96 -5.24 12.76
N GLN A 57 -14.06 -4.48 12.80
CA GLN A 57 -14.50 -3.70 11.63
C GLN A 57 -13.49 -2.60 11.25
N ALA A 58 -12.90 -1.92 12.24
CA ALA A 58 -11.91 -0.88 11.99
C ALA A 58 -10.61 -1.46 11.43
N ILE A 59 -10.20 -2.63 11.94
CA ILE A 59 -9.02 -3.35 11.47
C ILE A 59 -9.17 -3.77 10.02
N GLU A 60 -10.30 -4.38 9.65
CA GLU A 60 -10.58 -4.79 8.27
C GLU A 60 -10.53 -3.62 7.30
N MET A 61 -11.09 -2.47 7.69
CA MET A 61 -11.05 -1.24 6.89
C MET A 61 -9.61 -0.73 6.71
N ILE A 62 -8.86 -0.60 7.81
CA ILE A 62 -7.46 -0.12 7.77
C ILE A 62 -6.60 -1.05 6.91
N TYR A 63 -6.77 -2.36 7.07
CA TYR A 63 -6.00 -3.34 6.32
C TYR A 63 -6.30 -3.30 4.83
N ARG A 64 -7.59 -3.22 4.47
CA ARG A 64 -8.04 -3.09 3.08
C ARG A 64 -7.47 -1.84 2.44
N ASP A 65 -7.72 -0.68 3.03
CA ASP A 65 -7.30 0.61 2.49
C ASP A 65 -5.77 0.68 2.32
N ALA A 66 -5.02 0.25 3.35
CA ALA A 66 -3.56 0.25 3.33
C ALA A 66 -2.98 -0.73 2.29
N THR A 67 -3.70 -1.81 1.95
CA THR A 67 -3.24 -2.78 0.95
C THR A 67 -3.61 -2.34 -0.45
N GLU A 68 -4.84 -1.88 -0.65
CA GLU A 68 -5.35 -1.48 -1.98
C GLU A 68 -4.70 -0.18 -2.50
N GLU A 69 -4.17 0.69 -1.63
CA GLU A 69 -3.42 1.89 -2.06
C GLU A 69 -2.20 1.55 -2.94
N HIS A 70 -1.71 0.31 -2.89
CA HIS A 70 -0.55 -0.14 -3.68
C HIS A 70 -0.89 -0.60 -5.09
N ILE A 71 -2.17 -0.63 -5.49
CA ILE A 71 -2.61 -1.01 -6.84
C ILE A 71 -1.99 -0.07 -7.87
N ASN A 72 -2.19 1.25 -7.72
CA ASN A 72 -1.68 2.24 -8.67
C ASN A 72 -0.15 2.28 -8.75
N PRO A 73 0.63 2.31 -7.64
CA PRO A 73 2.08 2.21 -7.69
C PRO A 73 2.59 0.96 -8.41
N THR A 74 1.92 -0.19 -8.19
CA THR A 74 2.29 -1.44 -8.86
C THR A 74 1.96 -1.41 -10.35
N PHE A 75 0.81 -0.88 -10.74
CA PHE A 75 0.46 -0.69 -12.13
C PHE A 75 1.45 0.22 -12.86
N ILE A 76 1.79 1.38 -12.29
CA ILE A 76 2.80 2.29 -12.86
C ILE A 76 4.13 1.56 -13.03
N TYR A 77 4.58 0.85 -11.98
CA TYR A 77 5.81 0.06 -12.05
C TYR A 77 5.75 -1.01 -13.15
N ALA A 78 4.66 -1.77 -13.26
CA ALA A 78 4.49 -2.77 -14.30
C ALA A 78 4.57 -2.14 -15.70
N MET A 79 3.90 -1.02 -15.92
CA MET A 79 3.89 -0.31 -17.21
C MET A 79 5.24 0.32 -17.58
N THR A 80 6.13 0.56 -16.64
CA THR A 80 7.52 0.98 -16.94
C THR A 80 8.43 -0.18 -17.36
N GLN A 81 7.98 -1.43 -17.26
CA GLN A 81 8.79 -2.56 -17.65
C GLN A 81 8.82 -2.70 -19.19
N PRO A 82 10.02 -2.94 -19.79
CA PRO A 82 10.17 -3.01 -21.24
C PRO A 82 9.20 -3.98 -21.92
N LEU A 83 8.91 -5.11 -21.26
CA LEU A 83 7.98 -6.12 -21.77
C LEU A 83 6.58 -5.55 -22.04
N HIS A 84 5.99 -4.84 -21.07
CA HIS A 84 4.64 -4.28 -21.23
C HIS A 84 4.59 -3.16 -22.27
N ILE A 85 5.65 -2.35 -22.32
CA ILE A 85 5.80 -1.32 -23.38
C ILE A 85 5.85 -1.98 -24.75
N THR A 86 6.70 -2.99 -24.93
CA THR A 86 6.85 -3.72 -26.20
C THR A 86 5.55 -4.38 -26.63
N ILE A 87 4.83 -5.03 -25.72
CA ILE A 87 3.54 -5.68 -26.03
C ILE A 87 2.49 -4.63 -26.39
N SER A 88 2.41 -3.51 -25.67
CA SER A 88 1.47 -2.41 -26.01
C SER A 88 1.73 -1.88 -27.42
N LEU A 89 3.00 -1.63 -27.75
CA LEU A 89 3.39 -1.16 -29.08
C LEU A 89 3.09 -2.21 -30.17
N PHE A 90 3.35 -3.49 -29.89
CA PHE A 90 3.05 -4.58 -30.80
C PHE A 90 1.55 -4.63 -31.15
N PHE A 91 0.67 -4.52 -30.16
CA PHE A 91 -0.77 -4.48 -30.39
C PHE A 91 -1.20 -3.23 -31.16
N CYS A 92 -0.66 -2.06 -30.83
CA CYS A 92 -0.94 -0.81 -31.56
C CYS A 92 -0.53 -0.91 -33.04
N ILE A 93 0.72 -1.31 -33.30
CA ILE A 93 1.27 -1.41 -34.66
C ILE A 93 0.56 -2.49 -35.44
N GLY A 94 0.34 -3.69 -34.88
CA GLY A 94 -0.35 -4.79 -35.51
C GLY A 94 -1.78 -4.40 -35.93
N ALA A 95 -2.55 -3.78 -35.03
CA ALA A 95 -3.90 -3.33 -35.33
C ALA A 95 -3.92 -2.25 -36.39
N TYR A 96 -2.95 -1.32 -36.41
CA TYR A 96 -2.83 -0.29 -37.44
C TYR A 96 -2.52 -0.90 -38.82
N LEU A 97 -1.56 -1.81 -38.90
CA LEU A 97 -1.17 -2.44 -40.16
C LEU A 97 -2.30 -3.29 -40.77
N LEU A 98 -3.12 -3.92 -39.92
CA LEU A 98 -4.25 -4.74 -40.38
C LEU A 98 -5.47 -3.94 -40.80
N SER A 99 -5.76 -2.81 -40.14
CA SER A 99 -7.00 -2.06 -40.30
C SER A 99 -6.84 -0.69 -40.96
N GLY A 100 -5.62 -0.14 -41.03
CA GLY A 100 -5.36 1.25 -41.42
C GLY A 100 -5.96 2.30 -40.46
N SER A 101 -6.53 1.87 -39.32
CA SER A 101 -7.27 2.75 -38.41
C SER A 101 -6.46 3.04 -37.15
N VAL A 102 -6.18 4.33 -36.90
CA VAL A 102 -5.53 4.81 -35.66
C VAL A 102 -6.40 4.53 -34.45
N ILE A 103 -7.73 4.63 -34.59
CA ILE A 103 -8.67 4.38 -33.49
C ILE A 103 -8.57 2.93 -33.04
N LEU A 104 -8.56 1.96 -33.93
CA LEU A 104 -8.40 0.54 -33.59
C LEU A 104 -7.03 0.24 -32.97
N ALA A 105 -5.98 0.90 -33.45
CA ALA A 105 -4.65 0.80 -32.84
C ALA A 105 -4.66 1.27 -31.38
N LEU A 106 -5.25 2.42 -31.08
CA LEU A 106 -5.36 2.96 -29.71
C LEU A 106 -6.23 2.06 -28.80
N ILE A 107 -7.35 1.55 -29.32
CA ILE A 107 -8.20 0.62 -28.56
C ILE A 107 -7.43 -0.66 -28.23
N SER A 108 -6.68 -1.21 -29.19
CA SER A 108 -5.93 -2.45 -29.02
C SER A 108 -4.82 -2.31 -27.98
N GLY A 109 -4.01 -1.23 -28.06
CA GLY A 109 -2.99 -0.94 -27.04
C GLY A 109 -3.60 -0.62 -25.68
N GLY A 110 -4.71 0.15 -25.65
CA GLY A 110 -5.45 0.48 -24.44
C GLY A 110 -6.05 -0.76 -23.75
N ALA A 111 -6.51 -1.74 -24.50
CA ALA A 111 -7.00 -3.01 -23.95
C ALA A 111 -5.90 -3.77 -23.19
N TRP A 112 -4.66 -3.78 -23.71
CA TRP A 112 -3.52 -4.36 -22.98
C TRP A 112 -3.23 -3.62 -21.68
N VAL A 113 -3.20 -2.27 -21.72
CA VAL A 113 -3.00 -1.43 -20.53
C VAL A 113 -4.08 -1.70 -19.47
N GLY A 114 -5.35 -1.76 -19.91
CA GLY A 114 -6.49 -2.10 -19.06
C GLY A 114 -6.38 -3.50 -18.44
N LEU A 115 -5.90 -4.48 -19.21
CA LEU A 115 -5.65 -5.84 -18.70
C LEU A 115 -4.57 -5.86 -17.61
N VAL A 116 -3.46 -5.13 -17.80
CA VAL A 116 -2.41 -5.02 -16.79
C VAL A 116 -2.94 -4.35 -15.52
N TYR A 117 -3.74 -3.29 -15.66
CA TYR A 117 -4.40 -2.64 -14.52
C TYR A 117 -5.32 -3.61 -13.77
N PHE A 118 -6.15 -4.34 -14.49
CA PHE A 118 -7.04 -5.36 -13.92
C PHE A 118 -6.25 -6.44 -13.17
N CYS A 119 -5.11 -6.89 -13.71
CA CYS A 119 -4.25 -7.85 -13.03
C CYS A 119 -3.65 -7.28 -11.73
N CYS A 120 -3.24 -6.02 -11.73
CA CYS A 120 -2.77 -5.36 -10.50
C CYS A 120 -3.89 -5.23 -9.46
N TYR A 121 -5.08 -4.83 -9.91
CA TYR A 121 -6.26 -4.74 -9.06
C TYR A 121 -6.61 -6.10 -8.43
N GLU A 122 -6.74 -7.16 -9.25
CA GLU A 122 -7.06 -8.50 -8.77
C GLU A 122 -5.98 -9.07 -7.86
N PHE A 123 -4.70 -8.75 -8.10
CA PHE A 123 -3.60 -9.17 -7.23
C PHE A 123 -3.81 -8.72 -5.79
N TYR A 124 -4.08 -7.44 -5.57
CA TYR A 124 -4.24 -6.88 -4.23
C TYR A 124 -5.61 -7.19 -3.62
N THR A 125 -6.69 -7.09 -4.39
CA THR A 125 -8.04 -7.35 -3.86
C THR A 125 -8.27 -8.83 -3.52
N SER A 126 -7.71 -9.76 -4.31
CA SER A 126 -7.76 -11.18 -3.97
C SER A 126 -6.91 -11.49 -2.73
N TYR A 127 -5.77 -10.80 -2.56
CA TYR A 127 -4.95 -10.93 -1.36
C TYR A 127 -5.68 -10.45 -0.11
N VAL A 128 -6.28 -9.26 -0.14
CA VAL A 128 -7.12 -8.75 0.95
C VAL A 128 -8.26 -9.71 1.26
N ARG A 129 -8.99 -10.17 0.24
CA ARG A 129 -10.13 -11.09 0.38
C ARG A 129 -9.72 -12.39 1.04
N GLU A 130 -8.56 -12.92 0.71
CA GLU A 130 -8.05 -14.16 1.32
C GLU A 130 -7.66 -13.92 2.77
N LYS A 131 -6.88 -12.89 3.07
CA LYS A 131 -6.48 -12.56 4.44
C LYS A 131 -7.67 -12.30 5.36
N LEU A 132 -8.70 -11.60 4.88
CA LEU A 132 -9.95 -11.38 5.64
C LEU A 132 -10.80 -12.65 5.81
N ARG A 133 -10.54 -13.71 5.04
CA ARG A 133 -11.23 -15.01 5.19
C ARG A 133 -10.44 -16.02 6.02
N THR A 134 -9.17 -15.79 6.22
CA THR A 134 -8.25 -16.67 6.95
C THR A 134 -7.86 -16.07 8.31
N ASP A 135 -6.64 -15.63 8.44
CA ASP A 135 -6.01 -15.19 9.68
C ASP A 135 -6.65 -13.93 10.30
N MET A 136 -7.21 -13.04 9.48
CA MET A 136 -7.91 -11.85 9.98
C MET A 136 -9.40 -12.08 10.29
N LYS A 137 -9.96 -13.24 9.96
CA LYS A 137 -11.35 -13.59 10.29
C LYS A 137 -11.52 -13.89 11.77
N ASP A 138 -10.55 -14.57 12.34
CA ASP A 138 -10.52 -14.98 13.75
C ASP A 138 -9.16 -14.59 14.36
N ILE A 139 -8.99 -13.29 14.60
CA ILE A 139 -7.77 -12.74 15.22
C ILE A 139 -7.50 -13.38 16.58
N PRO A 140 -8.49 -13.60 17.48
CA PRO A 140 -8.24 -14.31 18.73
C PRO A 140 -7.70 -15.71 18.53
N GLY A 141 -8.33 -16.51 17.66
CA GLY A 141 -7.92 -17.89 17.40
C GLY A 141 -6.56 -17.99 16.73
N HIS A 142 -6.26 -17.09 15.80
CA HIS A 142 -5.00 -17.13 15.03
C HIS A 142 -3.82 -16.49 15.78
N TYR A 143 -4.00 -15.25 16.27
CA TYR A 143 -2.88 -14.48 16.85
C TYR A 143 -2.82 -14.52 18.37
N LEU A 144 -3.93 -14.75 19.09
CA LEU A 144 -3.94 -14.64 20.55
C LEU A 144 -4.01 -15.99 21.26
N SER A 145 -4.23 -17.08 20.55
CA SER A 145 -4.21 -18.44 21.09
C SER A 145 -2.81 -18.94 21.42
N ASN A 146 -1.79 -18.46 20.68
CA ASN A 146 -0.40 -18.75 20.94
C ASN A 146 0.23 -17.60 21.75
N PRO A 147 0.85 -17.84 22.93
CA PRO A 147 1.47 -16.78 23.72
C PRO A 147 2.66 -16.10 23.03
N ASP A 148 3.21 -16.71 21.98
CA ASP A 148 4.31 -16.17 21.19
C ASP A 148 3.84 -15.33 19.99
N ASN A 149 2.54 -15.23 19.79
CA ASN A 149 1.91 -14.37 18.80
C ASN A 149 1.20 -13.20 19.49
N CYS A 150 1.00 -12.10 18.79
CA CYS A 150 0.20 -11.00 19.29
C CYS A 150 -0.33 -10.13 18.17
N PHE A 151 -1.47 -9.48 18.40
CA PHE A 151 -2.06 -8.48 17.54
C PHE A 151 -2.34 -7.21 18.33
N TRP A 152 -1.83 -6.07 17.85
CA TRP A 152 -2.02 -4.75 18.49
C TRP A 152 -2.79 -3.81 17.62
N VAL A 153 -3.50 -2.92 18.31
CA VAL A 153 -4.14 -1.75 17.73
C VAL A 153 -3.58 -0.48 18.37
N ALA A 154 -3.42 0.55 17.57
CA ALA A 154 -3.14 1.90 18.06
C ALA A 154 -4.45 2.67 18.09
N GLU A 155 -4.91 3.01 19.27
CA GLU A 155 -6.16 3.70 19.54
C GLU A 155 -5.90 5.13 19.98
N ALA A 156 -6.76 6.06 19.58
CA ALA A 156 -6.79 7.41 20.08
C ALA A 156 -8.22 7.89 20.28
N GLU A 157 -8.42 8.77 21.25
CA GLU A 157 -9.68 9.46 21.43
C GLU A 157 -9.68 10.74 20.57
N MET A 158 -10.62 10.80 19.63
CA MET A 158 -10.82 11.93 18.74
C MET A 158 -12.30 12.30 18.76
N ASP A 159 -12.60 13.56 19.07
CA ASP A 159 -13.97 14.08 19.18
C ASP A 159 -14.86 13.25 20.14
N GLY A 160 -14.30 12.81 21.27
CA GLY A 160 -15.00 12.00 22.26
C GLY A 160 -15.30 10.56 21.79
N LYS A 161 -14.70 10.10 20.70
CA LYS A 161 -14.86 8.75 20.17
C LYS A 161 -13.50 8.05 20.07
N ARG A 162 -13.46 6.77 20.46
CA ARG A 162 -12.29 5.93 20.25
C ARG A 162 -12.18 5.57 18.76
N ARG A 163 -11.01 5.79 18.18
CA ARG A 163 -10.69 5.45 16.79
C ARG A 163 -9.41 4.65 16.73
N ILE A 164 -9.41 3.58 15.94
CA ILE A 164 -8.22 2.81 15.63
C ILE A 164 -7.48 3.52 14.49
N LEU A 165 -6.21 3.82 14.71
CA LEU A 165 -5.35 4.58 13.78
C LEU A 165 -4.30 3.72 13.10
N GLY A 166 -4.03 2.52 13.63
CA GLY A 166 -3.06 1.61 13.06
C GLY A 166 -3.10 0.25 13.72
N ILE A 167 -2.48 -0.71 13.07
CA ILE A 167 -2.44 -2.12 13.47
C ILE A 167 -1.03 -2.68 13.28
N ALA A 168 -0.69 -3.71 14.03
CA ALA A 168 0.50 -4.54 13.83
C ALA A 168 0.28 -5.91 14.46
N ALA A 169 0.86 -6.95 13.85
CA ALA A 169 0.85 -8.30 14.39
C ALA A 169 2.25 -8.91 14.37
N VAL A 170 2.50 -9.83 15.29
CA VAL A 170 3.70 -10.68 15.30
C VAL A 170 3.25 -12.13 15.39
N GLU A 171 3.88 -12.96 14.60
CA GLU A 171 3.73 -14.42 14.64
C GLU A 171 5.09 -15.07 14.82
N ALA A 172 5.14 -16.08 15.68
CA ALA A 172 6.35 -16.88 15.88
C ALA A 172 6.56 -17.80 14.69
N ILE A 173 7.75 -17.78 14.11
CA ILE A 173 8.14 -18.64 13.02
C ILE A 173 9.32 -19.51 13.39
N ASP A 174 9.30 -20.76 12.90
CA ASP A 174 10.43 -21.67 12.96
C ASP A 174 11.09 -21.74 11.57
N ASP A 175 12.32 -21.26 11.48
CA ASP A 175 13.10 -21.31 10.25
C ASP A 175 13.97 -22.59 10.13
N GLY A 176 13.74 -23.57 11.01
CA GLY A 176 14.50 -24.82 11.06
C GLY A 176 15.92 -24.68 11.63
N SER A 177 16.31 -23.48 12.07
CA SER A 177 17.62 -23.25 12.70
C SER A 177 17.68 -23.62 14.18
N GLY A 178 16.54 -24.00 14.76
CA GLY A 178 16.37 -24.19 16.21
C GLY A 178 16.32 -22.87 16.98
N LYS A 179 16.29 -21.72 16.30
CA LYS A 179 16.15 -20.38 16.89
C LYS A 179 14.72 -19.90 16.74
N ARG A 180 14.23 -19.24 17.78
CA ARG A 180 12.91 -18.62 17.75
C ARG A 180 12.98 -17.27 17.05
N ASN A 181 12.17 -17.08 16.04
CA ASN A 181 12.09 -15.84 15.25
C ASN A 181 10.66 -15.33 15.22
N GLY A 182 10.48 -14.02 15.08
CA GLY A 182 9.18 -13.42 14.89
C GLY A 182 9.01 -12.91 13.47
N GLU A 183 7.82 -13.03 12.91
CA GLU A 183 7.43 -12.34 11.67
C GLU A 183 6.51 -11.17 12.00
N LEU A 184 6.90 -9.97 11.56
CA LEU A 184 6.08 -8.76 11.67
C LEU A 184 5.08 -8.74 10.51
N LEU A 185 3.82 -8.86 10.85
CA LEU A 185 2.71 -8.96 9.91
C LEU A 185 1.73 -7.79 10.08
N GLN A 186 0.89 -7.56 9.10
CA GLN A 186 -0.29 -6.68 9.13
C GLN A 186 -0.01 -5.24 9.61
N MET A 187 1.25 -4.79 9.53
CA MET A 187 1.61 -3.45 10.00
C MET A 187 1.07 -2.37 9.07
N SER A 188 0.07 -1.65 9.53
CA SER A 188 -0.60 -0.60 8.76
C SER A 188 -0.96 0.60 9.65
N VAL A 189 -0.87 1.79 9.07
CA VAL A 189 -1.27 3.05 9.71
C VAL A 189 -2.17 3.81 8.75
N LEU A 190 -3.28 4.33 9.24
CA LEU A 190 -4.18 5.20 8.47
C LEU A 190 -3.38 6.28 7.74
N SER A 191 -3.67 6.51 6.47
CA SER A 191 -2.94 7.47 5.63
C SER A 191 -2.90 8.88 6.24
N THR A 192 -4.01 9.30 6.83
CA THR A 192 -4.15 10.60 7.53
C THR A 192 -3.33 10.71 8.83
N CYS A 193 -2.91 9.58 9.41
CA CYS A 193 -2.17 9.52 10.68
C CYS A 193 -0.69 9.14 10.49
N ARG A 194 -0.22 9.07 9.26
CA ARG A 194 1.19 8.78 8.95
C ARG A 194 2.07 9.98 9.28
N ARG A 195 3.38 9.72 9.40
CA ARG A 195 4.44 10.70 9.73
C ARG A 195 4.37 11.30 11.14
N ALA A 196 3.36 10.95 11.95
CA ALA A 196 3.25 11.31 13.38
C ALA A 196 4.01 10.35 14.31
N GLY A 197 4.90 9.50 13.78
CA GLY A 197 5.69 8.54 14.60
C GLY A 197 4.92 7.27 15.00
N LEU A 198 3.64 7.12 14.63
CA LEU A 198 2.81 5.99 15.04
C LEU A 198 3.35 4.64 14.57
N GLY A 199 3.81 4.55 13.30
CA GLY A 199 4.44 3.34 12.78
C GLY A 199 5.68 2.94 13.59
N GLN A 200 6.50 3.90 14.02
CA GLN A 200 7.67 3.62 14.85
C GLN A 200 7.29 3.11 16.23
N ARG A 201 6.22 3.61 16.85
CA ARG A 201 5.69 3.13 18.13
C ARG A 201 5.16 1.70 18.00
N LEU A 202 4.39 1.39 16.93
CA LEU A 202 3.90 0.04 16.65
C LEU A 202 5.06 -0.95 16.44
N ALA A 203 6.03 -0.59 15.59
CA ALA A 203 7.22 -1.41 15.36
C ALA A 203 8.01 -1.65 16.62
N LYS A 204 8.18 -0.62 17.47
CA LYS A 204 8.86 -0.75 18.76
C LYS A 204 8.09 -1.69 19.72
N THR A 205 6.77 -1.61 19.78
CA THR A 205 5.94 -2.52 20.58
C THR A 205 6.13 -3.97 20.14
N ALA A 206 6.14 -4.21 18.82
CA ALA A 206 6.42 -5.53 18.26
C ALA A 206 7.83 -6.03 18.58
N GLU A 207 8.84 -5.15 18.50
CA GLU A 207 10.23 -5.47 18.83
C GLU A 207 10.39 -5.79 20.33
N ASP A 208 9.79 -5.00 21.21
CA ASP A 208 9.86 -5.20 22.65
C ASP A 208 9.20 -6.55 23.04
N PHE A 209 8.03 -6.85 22.46
CA PHE A 209 7.39 -8.15 22.60
C PHE A 209 8.30 -9.32 22.15
N CYS A 210 8.93 -9.20 20.98
CA CYS A 210 9.83 -10.23 20.47
C CYS A 210 11.04 -10.45 21.40
N LYS A 211 11.57 -9.39 22.00
CA LYS A 211 12.64 -9.47 23.03
C LYS A 211 12.17 -10.21 24.28
N GLU A 212 10.99 -9.85 24.80
CA GLU A 212 10.39 -10.49 25.96
C GLU A 212 10.15 -11.99 25.75
N ARG A 213 9.83 -12.39 24.50
CA ARG A 213 9.64 -13.79 24.11
C ARG A 213 10.94 -14.53 23.77
N GLY A 214 12.09 -13.85 23.83
CA GLY A 214 13.39 -14.45 23.54
C GLY A 214 13.61 -14.76 22.07
N PHE A 215 12.99 -14.02 21.15
CA PHE A 215 13.24 -14.16 19.72
C PHE A 215 14.61 -13.59 19.36
N THR A 216 15.30 -14.22 18.41
CA THR A 216 16.64 -13.80 17.98
C THR A 216 16.61 -12.75 16.88
N LYS A 217 15.58 -12.78 16.05
CA LYS A 217 15.37 -11.80 14.96
C LYS A 217 13.89 -11.61 14.66
N ILE A 218 13.58 -10.48 14.04
CA ILE A 218 12.28 -10.20 13.42
C ILE A 218 12.47 -10.16 11.92
N ILE A 219 11.59 -10.86 11.21
CA ILE A 219 11.55 -10.88 9.75
C ILE A 219 10.26 -10.19 9.32
N LEU A 220 10.27 -9.59 8.16
CA LEU A 220 9.08 -9.07 7.49
C LEU A 220 9.21 -9.23 5.98
N SER A 221 8.08 -9.23 5.31
CA SER A 221 8.02 -9.17 3.85
C SER A 221 7.20 -7.96 3.39
N THR A 222 7.67 -7.31 2.33
CA THR A 222 6.98 -6.17 1.74
C THR A 222 7.20 -6.15 0.23
N SER A 223 6.36 -5.43 -0.52
CA SER A 223 6.55 -5.33 -1.95
C SER A 223 7.55 -4.22 -2.32
N PHE A 224 8.29 -4.42 -3.40
CA PHE A 224 9.25 -3.43 -3.92
C PHE A 224 8.59 -2.08 -4.24
N THR A 225 7.31 -2.06 -4.56
CA THR A 225 6.55 -0.85 -4.87
C THR A 225 6.16 -0.04 -3.63
N GLN A 226 6.25 -0.62 -2.43
CA GLN A 226 5.97 0.04 -1.15
C GLN A 226 7.19 0.85 -0.66
N ARG A 227 7.62 1.82 -1.44
CA ARG A 227 8.85 2.59 -1.17
C ARG A 227 8.88 3.28 0.18
N ALA A 228 7.73 3.80 0.63
CA ALA A 228 7.64 4.45 1.93
C ALA A 228 7.83 3.46 3.09
N ALA A 229 7.30 2.25 2.97
CA ALA A 229 7.50 1.19 3.96
C ALA A 229 8.95 0.70 3.96
N LEU A 230 9.56 0.51 2.79
CA LEU A 230 10.99 0.14 2.69
C LEU A 230 11.89 1.16 3.37
N ALA A 231 11.73 2.45 3.03
CA ALA A 231 12.51 3.53 3.65
C ALA A 231 12.28 3.63 5.17
N PHE A 232 11.06 3.31 5.62
CA PHE A 232 10.74 3.26 7.04
C PHE A 232 11.47 2.10 7.75
N TYR A 233 11.43 0.88 7.19
CA TYR A 233 12.09 -0.29 7.77
C TYR A 233 13.61 -0.14 7.76
N ASP A 234 14.19 0.40 6.69
CA ASP A 234 15.63 0.73 6.63
C ASP A 234 16.01 1.71 7.76
N LYS A 235 15.21 2.77 7.97
CA LYS A 235 15.44 3.77 9.01
C LYS A 235 15.41 3.18 10.43
N ILE A 236 14.56 2.19 10.68
CA ILE A 236 14.47 1.54 12.01
C ILE A 236 15.39 0.32 12.15
N GLY A 237 16.27 0.09 11.18
CA GLY A 237 17.39 -0.85 11.27
C GLY A 237 17.15 -2.25 10.73
N TYR A 238 16.09 -2.47 9.94
CA TYR A 238 15.94 -3.70 9.18
C TYR A 238 16.88 -3.73 7.99
N LYS A 239 17.36 -4.90 7.62
CA LYS A 239 18.26 -5.12 6.49
C LYS A 239 17.61 -6.00 5.44
N HIS A 240 17.86 -5.71 4.18
CA HIS A 240 17.41 -6.53 3.07
C HIS A 240 18.15 -7.88 3.05
N VAL A 241 17.41 -8.98 2.98
CA VAL A 241 17.95 -10.35 2.99
C VAL A 241 17.77 -11.00 1.63
N LEU A 242 16.56 -10.93 1.09
CA LEU A 242 16.18 -11.64 -0.13
C LEU A 242 15.17 -10.83 -0.94
N VAL A 243 15.33 -10.91 -2.26
CA VAL A 243 14.31 -10.45 -3.21
C VAL A 243 13.75 -11.69 -3.91
N SER A 244 12.44 -11.91 -3.78
CA SER A 244 11.76 -13.05 -4.40
C SER A 244 10.66 -12.59 -5.35
N THR A 245 10.47 -13.36 -6.40
CA THR A 245 9.28 -13.30 -7.26
C THR A 245 8.29 -14.40 -6.91
N GLN A 246 8.63 -15.24 -5.92
CA GLN A 246 7.70 -16.25 -5.43
C GLN A 246 6.64 -15.59 -4.56
N SER A 247 5.40 -15.91 -4.85
CA SER A 247 4.22 -15.48 -4.12
C SER A 247 3.24 -16.65 -4.10
N GLU A 248 2.39 -16.70 -3.11
CA GLU A 248 1.26 -17.65 -3.05
C GLU A 248 0.22 -17.38 -4.15
N ARG A 249 0.35 -16.25 -4.84
CA ARG A 249 -0.52 -15.87 -5.96
C ARG A 249 -0.21 -16.70 -7.21
N PRO A 250 -1.20 -16.87 -8.12
CA PRO A 250 -1.00 -17.54 -9.40
C PRO A 250 0.18 -16.94 -10.17
N LYS A 251 1.07 -17.78 -10.69
CA LYS A 251 2.31 -17.36 -11.37
C LYS A 251 2.06 -16.38 -12.52
N TRP A 252 0.96 -16.57 -13.26
CA TRP A 252 0.60 -15.68 -14.37
C TRP A 252 0.28 -14.24 -13.86
N LEU A 253 -0.35 -14.12 -12.69
CA LEU A 253 -0.70 -12.84 -12.08
C LEU A 253 0.57 -12.12 -11.59
N VAL A 254 1.50 -12.85 -10.95
CA VAL A 254 2.82 -12.33 -10.57
C VAL A 254 3.60 -11.87 -11.79
N TRP A 255 3.53 -12.63 -12.89
CA TRP A 255 4.18 -12.26 -14.16
C TRP A 255 3.59 -10.97 -14.75
N MET A 256 2.27 -10.81 -14.73
CA MET A 256 1.58 -9.61 -15.23
C MET A 256 1.89 -8.37 -14.40
N THR A 257 1.92 -8.48 -13.07
CA THR A 257 2.19 -7.36 -12.16
C THR A 257 3.67 -7.03 -12.06
N ARG A 258 4.56 -7.96 -12.47
CA ARG A 258 6.04 -7.86 -12.31
C ARG A 258 6.47 -7.59 -10.87
N LEU A 259 5.59 -7.92 -9.92
CA LEU A 259 5.81 -7.63 -8.50
C LEU A 259 6.98 -8.46 -7.95
N LYS A 260 7.79 -7.81 -7.13
CA LYS A 260 8.87 -8.42 -6.37
C LYS A 260 8.59 -8.23 -4.88
N ILE A 261 8.77 -9.29 -4.11
CA ILE A 261 8.66 -9.26 -2.65
C ILE A 261 10.07 -9.18 -2.08
N LEU A 262 10.27 -8.26 -1.16
CA LEU A 262 11.51 -8.08 -0.41
C LEU A 262 11.31 -8.60 0.99
N TYR A 263 12.23 -9.48 1.41
CA TYR A 263 12.34 -9.95 2.78
C TYR A 263 13.39 -9.13 3.49
N MET A 264 13.03 -8.63 4.66
CA MET A 264 13.92 -7.85 5.51
C MET A 264 13.96 -8.47 6.90
N GLU A 265 15.11 -8.36 7.57
CA GLU A 265 15.26 -8.84 8.93
C GLU A 265 15.97 -7.82 9.81
N LYS A 266 15.68 -7.89 11.10
CA LYS A 266 16.37 -7.15 12.16
C LYS A 266 16.75 -8.11 13.26
N ILE A 267 18.05 -8.20 13.57
CA ILE A 267 18.56 -8.98 14.69
C ILE A 267 18.19 -8.25 15.99
N ILE A 268 17.61 -8.98 16.90
CA ILE A 268 17.25 -8.49 18.22
C ILE A 268 18.27 -9.07 19.20
N ASN A 269 19.16 -8.25 19.73
CA ASN A 269 20.02 -8.69 20.81
C ASN A 269 19.17 -8.89 22.05
N CYS A 270 19.08 -10.12 22.53
CA CYS A 270 18.61 -10.37 23.89
C CYS A 270 19.64 -9.75 24.84
N CYS A 271 19.20 -8.84 25.70
CA CYS A 271 20.01 -8.34 26.82
C CYS A 271 20.16 -9.41 27.86
#